data_266cc1e4dff9d023db6b644ea5c5816e
#
_entry.id   266cc1e4dff9d023db6b644ea5c5816e
#
_cell.length_a   1.000
_cell.length_b   1.000
_cell.length_c   1.000
_cell.angle_alpha   90.00
_cell.angle_beta   90.00
_cell.angle_gamma   90.00
#
_symmetry.space_group_name_H-M   'P 1'
#
loop_
_entity.id
_entity.type
_entity.pdbx_description
1 polymer ?
#
loop_
_entity_poly.entity_id
_entity_poly.type
_entity_poly.pdbx_seq_one_letter_code
_entity_poly.pdbx_strand_id
1 'polypeptide(L)'
;MRRYIVLYQAPLSVAARFAQATPEEARKGVQLWSDWMEKVGPALVDPGRPLGNAMSVTKAGSVKRESSIIGMSILQANSMDEVREMVQDHHHLHWADDCEIVVLEEQPIPEENVHL
;
A
#
# COMPACT_ATOMS: atom_id res chain seq x y z
N MET A 1 -17.46 8.94 -6.88
CA MET A 1 -16.01 8.77 -6.68
C MET A 1 -15.62 7.33 -6.83
N ARG A 2 -14.40 7.08 -7.32
CA ARG A 2 -13.85 5.74 -7.48
C ARG A 2 -12.93 5.43 -6.33
N ARG A 3 -12.75 4.14 -6.06
CA ARG A 3 -11.80 3.68 -5.05
C ARG A 3 -10.52 3.19 -5.69
N TYR A 4 -9.44 3.42 -5.00
CA TYR A 4 -8.10 3.06 -5.46
C TYR A 4 -7.36 2.36 -4.33
N ILE A 5 -6.82 1.19 -4.66
CA ILE A 5 -6.02 0.43 -3.72
C ILE A 5 -4.57 0.83 -3.95
N VAL A 6 -3.93 1.29 -2.89
CA VAL A 6 -2.54 1.74 -2.90
C VAL A 6 -1.69 0.66 -2.26
N LEU A 7 -0.73 0.14 -3.00
CA LEU A 7 0.20 -0.88 -2.50
C LEU A 7 1.59 -0.28 -2.37
N TYR A 8 2.16 -0.42 -1.19
CA TYR A 8 3.51 0.05 -0.91
C TYR A 8 4.48 -1.09 -1.12
N GLN A 9 5.44 -0.90 -2.02
CA GLN A 9 6.42 -1.94 -2.37
C GLN A 9 7.83 -1.48 -2.08
N ALA A 10 8.65 -2.43 -1.64
CA ALA A 10 10.06 -2.21 -1.38
C ALA A 10 10.83 -3.46 -1.81
N PRO A 11 12.10 -3.32 -2.26
CA PRO A 11 12.95 -4.47 -2.49
C PRO A 11 13.01 -5.36 -1.24
N LEU A 12 13.16 -6.67 -1.43
CA LEU A 12 13.17 -7.63 -0.31
C LEU A 12 14.23 -7.26 0.75
N SER A 13 15.40 -6.80 0.32
CA SER A 13 16.46 -6.37 1.24
C SER A 13 16.06 -5.16 2.10
N VAL A 14 15.27 -4.25 1.53
CA VAL A 14 14.76 -3.07 2.22
C VAL A 14 13.63 -3.47 3.17
N ALA A 15 12.75 -4.35 2.72
CA ALA A 15 11.66 -4.87 3.55
C ALA A 15 12.21 -5.58 4.81
N ALA A 16 13.31 -6.31 4.67
CA ALA A 16 13.96 -6.95 5.80
C ALA A 16 14.48 -5.93 6.84
N ARG A 17 15.01 -4.80 6.38
CA ARG A 17 15.44 -3.71 7.27
C ARG A 17 14.28 -3.09 8.04
N PHE A 18 13.12 -3.02 7.42
CA PHE A 18 11.91 -2.51 8.07
C PHE A 18 11.56 -3.31 9.33
N ALA A 19 11.71 -4.63 9.26
CA ALA A 19 11.46 -5.51 10.40
C ALA A 19 12.46 -5.31 11.55
N GLN A 20 13.59 -4.67 11.29
CA GLN A 20 14.66 -4.41 12.26
C GLN A 20 14.69 -2.96 12.74
N ALA A 21 13.65 -2.19 12.45
CA ALA A 21 13.58 -0.79 12.84
C ALA A 21 13.66 -0.62 14.36
N THR A 22 14.43 0.38 14.81
CA THR A 22 14.47 0.73 16.22
C THR A 22 13.14 1.36 16.64
N PRO A 23 12.81 1.37 17.94
CA PRO A 23 11.60 2.06 18.41
C PRO A 23 11.52 3.53 17.97
N GLU A 24 12.67 4.21 17.91
CA GLU A 24 12.72 5.61 17.47
C GLU A 24 12.41 5.73 15.98
N GLU A 25 13.00 4.86 15.16
CA GLU A 25 12.71 4.82 13.73
C GLU A 25 11.25 4.49 13.47
N ALA A 26 10.68 3.56 14.24
CA ALA A 26 9.27 3.20 14.13
C ALA A 26 8.36 4.39 14.47
N ARG A 27 8.69 5.16 15.51
CA ARG A 27 7.91 6.37 15.86
C ARG A 27 7.98 7.42 14.77
N LYS A 28 9.15 7.62 14.16
CA LYS A 28 9.28 8.54 13.02
C LYS A 28 8.42 8.10 11.85
N GLY A 29 8.41 6.81 11.56
CA GLY A 29 7.58 6.25 10.51
C GLY A 29 6.10 6.49 10.77
N VAL A 30 5.64 6.26 11.99
CA VAL A 30 4.25 6.50 12.38
C VAL A 30 3.89 7.98 12.24
N GLN A 31 4.80 8.88 12.62
CA GLN A 31 4.55 10.32 12.50
C GLN A 31 4.43 10.76 11.03
N LEU A 32 5.31 10.27 10.17
CA LEU A 32 5.25 10.57 8.74
C LEU A 32 3.95 10.04 8.12
N TRP A 33 3.53 8.87 8.55
CA TRP A 33 2.27 8.27 8.13
C TRP A 33 1.07 9.12 8.56
N SER A 34 1.07 9.56 9.83
CA SER A 34 0.01 10.42 10.37
C SER A 34 -0.06 11.76 9.62
N ASP A 35 1.10 12.34 9.30
CA ASP A 35 1.17 13.59 8.54
C ASP A 35 0.56 13.42 7.14
N TRP A 36 0.84 12.31 6.49
CA TRP A 36 0.27 12.01 5.18
C TRP A 36 -1.24 11.81 5.27
N MET A 37 -1.72 11.07 6.27
CA MET A 37 -3.16 10.87 6.49
C MET A 37 -3.90 12.18 6.67
N GLU A 38 -3.32 13.09 7.44
CA GLU A 38 -3.91 14.41 7.66
C GLU A 38 -3.95 15.22 6.36
N LYS A 39 -2.87 15.17 5.59
CA LYS A 39 -2.78 15.86 4.30
C LYS A 39 -3.83 15.37 3.31
N VAL A 40 -4.02 14.07 3.23
CA VAL A 40 -4.99 13.46 2.30
C VAL A 40 -6.43 13.69 2.76
N GLY A 41 -6.65 13.66 4.07
CA GLY A 41 -7.94 13.99 4.67
C GLY A 41 -9.06 13.05 4.25
N PRO A 42 -10.23 13.61 3.83
CA PRO A 42 -11.42 12.81 3.57
C PRO A 42 -11.31 11.88 2.34
N ALA A 43 -10.28 12.02 1.50
CA ALA A 43 -10.03 11.08 0.43
C ALA A 43 -9.55 9.72 0.95
N LEU A 44 -9.12 9.64 2.21
CA LEU A 44 -8.64 8.41 2.81
C LEU A 44 -9.82 7.57 3.30
N VAL A 45 -10.08 6.45 2.61
CA VAL A 45 -11.14 5.50 2.96
C VAL A 45 -10.66 4.54 4.04
N ASP A 46 -9.45 4.02 3.86
CA ASP A 46 -8.78 3.13 4.81
C ASP A 46 -7.32 3.58 4.91
N PRO A 47 -6.86 4.00 6.10
CA PRO A 47 -5.47 4.44 6.25
C PRO A 47 -4.48 3.32 5.95
N GLY A 48 -4.94 2.08 6.07
CA GLY A 48 -4.11 0.94 5.74
C GLY A 48 -3.32 0.41 6.91
N ARG A 49 -2.43 -0.49 6.59
CA ARG A 49 -1.62 -1.20 7.56
C ARG A 49 -0.43 -1.87 6.91
N PRO A 50 0.59 -2.19 7.71
CA PRO A 50 1.68 -3.04 7.21
C PRO A 50 1.15 -4.43 6.84
N LEU A 51 1.73 -5.04 5.83
CA LEU A 51 1.40 -6.38 5.37
C LEU A 51 2.66 -7.24 5.40
N GLY A 52 2.49 -8.52 5.72
CA GLY A 52 3.61 -9.47 5.77
C GLY A 52 3.13 -10.91 5.77
N ASN A 53 4.06 -11.85 5.93
CA ASN A 53 3.78 -13.29 5.96
C ASN A 53 3.07 -13.77 4.70
N ALA A 54 3.69 -13.52 3.56
CA ALA A 54 3.10 -13.88 2.27
C ALA A 54 3.11 -15.39 2.01
N MET A 55 2.08 -15.85 1.32
CA MET A 55 1.93 -17.24 0.89
C MET A 55 1.40 -17.23 -0.54
N SER A 56 1.95 -18.10 -1.37
CA SER A 56 1.39 -18.36 -2.70
C SER A 56 0.58 -19.63 -2.68
N VAL A 57 -0.61 -19.58 -3.25
CA VAL A 57 -1.48 -20.75 -3.42
C VAL A 57 -1.72 -20.95 -4.91
N THR A 58 -1.43 -22.16 -5.38
CA THR A 58 -1.65 -22.57 -6.77
C THR A 58 -2.39 -23.90 -6.77
N LYS A 59 -2.69 -24.41 -7.97
CA LYS A 59 -3.28 -25.75 -8.10
C LYS A 59 -2.40 -26.84 -7.48
N ALA A 60 -1.09 -26.64 -7.44
CA ALA A 60 -0.15 -27.60 -6.89
C ALA A 60 -0.05 -27.56 -5.36
N GLY A 61 -0.66 -26.56 -4.73
CA GLY A 61 -0.63 -26.40 -3.28
C GLY A 61 -0.22 -25.00 -2.86
N SER A 62 0.26 -24.87 -1.64
CA SER A 62 0.67 -23.58 -1.09
C SER A 62 2.12 -23.61 -0.63
N VAL A 63 2.79 -22.48 -0.78
CA VAL A 63 4.16 -22.30 -0.27
C VAL A 63 4.30 -20.93 0.34
N LYS A 64 5.12 -20.82 1.38
CA LYS A 64 5.53 -19.53 1.89
C LYS A 64 6.38 -18.83 0.85
N ARG A 65 6.24 -17.52 0.77
CA ARG A 65 7.07 -16.71 -0.13
C ARG A 65 7.39 -15.39 0.51
N GLU A 66 8.40 -14.73 -0.01
CA GLU A 66 8.67 -13.34 0.30
C GLU A 66 7.88 -12.46 -0.67
N SER A 67 7.47 -11.28 -0.22
CA SER A 67 6.75 -10.33 -1.05
C SER A 67 7.36 -8.94 -0.91
N SER A 68 7.42 -8.23 -2.03
CA SER A 68 7.82 -6.83 -2.05
C SER A 68 6.71 -5.90 -1.54
N ILE A 69 5.50 -6.40 -1.42
CA ILE A 69 4.37 -5.61 -0.90
C ILE A 69 4.44 -5.58 0.62
N ILE A 70 4.60 -4.40 1.19
CA ILE A 70 4.80 -4.23 2.64
C ILE A 70 3.69 -3.43 3.32
N GLY A 71 2.72 -2.95 2.57
CA GLY A 71 1.60 -2.21 3.15
C GLY A 71 0.56 -1.87 2.11
N MET A 72 -0.57 -1.34 2.56
CA MET A 72 -1.67 -0.93 1.71
C MET A 72 -2.45 0.23 2.33
N SER A 73 -3.13 0.98 1.48
CA SER A 73 -4.13 1.99 1.86
C SER A 73 -5.23 1.99 0.81
N ILE A 74 -6.36 2.58 1.13
CA ILE A 74 -7.45 2.76 0.16
C ILE A 74 -7.83 4.23 0.12
N LEU A 75 -7.83 4.78 -1.09
CA LEU A 75 -8.20 6.17 -1.35
C LEU A 75 -9.46 6.24 -2.21
N GLN A 76 -10.18 7.35 -2.15
CA GLN A 76 -11.24 7.65 -3.09
C GLN A 76 -10.90 8.94 -3.81
N ALA A 77 -11.19 8.98 -5.10
CA ALA A 77 -10.92 10.15 -5.95
C ALA A 77 -11.75 10.06 -7.23
N ASN A 78 -11.76 11.14 -7.98
CA ASN A 78 -12.48 11.18 -9.26
C ASN A 78 -11.64 10.63 -10.41
N SER A 79 -10.32 10.57 -10.24
CA SER A 79 -9.41 10.13 -11.30
C SER A 79 -8.10 9.59 -10.73
N MET A 80 -7.39 8.83 -11.56
CA MET A 80 -6.05 8.36 -11.24
C MET A 80 -5.07 9.54 -11.05
N ASP A 81 -5.26 10.63 -11.79
CA ASP A 81 -4.41 11.82 -11.65
C ASP A 81 -4.53 12.45 -10.27
N GLU A 82 -5.72 12.49 -9.69
CA GLU A 82 -5.90 12.97 -8.33
C GLU A 82 -5.16 12.08 -7.33
N VAL A 83 -5.22 10.77 -7.51
CA VAL A 83 -4.50 9.84 -6.63
C VAL A 83 -3.00 10.03 -6.76
N ARG A 84 -2.51 10.22 -7.98
CA ARG A 84 -1.08 10.50 -8.20
C ARG A 84 -0.63 11.71 -7.39
N GLU A 85 -1.40 12.78 -7.38
CA GLU A 85 -1.08 13.96 -6.60
C GLU A 85 -1.02 13.69 -5.10
N MET A 86 -1.87 12.78 -4.61
CA MET A 86 -1.90 12.41 -3.20
C MET A 86 -0.70 11.59 -2.76
N VAL A 87 -0.11 10.81 -3.66
CA VAL A 87 0.96 9.87 -3.31
C VAL A 87 2.34 10.24 -3.86
N GLN A 88 2.45 11.20 -4.78
CA GLN A 88 3.71 11.50 -5.45
C GLN A 88 4.83 11.93 -4.51
N ASP A 89 4.51 12.53 -3.36
CA ASP A 89 5.49 12.95 -2.37
C ASP A 89 5.42 12.11 -1.08
N HIS A 90 4.80 10.94 -1.17
CA HIS A 90 4.67 10.07 -0.01
C HIS A 90 6.05 9.68 0.54
N HIS A 91 6.18 9.69 1.87
CA HIS A 91 7.45 9.38 2.54
C HIS A 91 8.01 8.00 2.16
N HIS A 92 7.15 7.06 1.83
CA HIS A 92 7.56 5.72 1.39
C HIS A 92 8.53 5.78 0.20
N LEU A 93 8.31 6.71 -0.73
CA LEU A 93 9.14 6.85 -1.92
C LEU A 93 10.56 7.35 -1.60
N HIS A 94 10.73 7.97 -0.44
CA HIS A 94 12.02 8.53 -0.02
C HIS A 94 12.77 7.64 0.98
N TRP A 95 12.19 6.50 1.33
CA TRP A 95 12.79 5.59 2.28
C TRP A 95 14.00 4.85 1.69
N ALA A 96 13.90 4.42 0.44
CA ALA A 96 15.00 3.81 -0.30
C ALA A 96 14.75 4.02 -1.81
N ASP A 97 15.83 3.95 -2.60
CA ASP A 97 15.77 4.29 -4.02
C ASP A 97 14.77 3.45 -4.83
N ASP A 98 14.63 2.18 -4.48
CA ASP A 98 13.79 1.27 -5.26
C ASP A 98 12.41 1.04 -4.62
N CYS A 99 12.02 1.88 -3.67
CA CYS A 99 10.65 1.84 -3.14
C CYS A 99 9.69 2.43 -4.15
N GLU A 100 8.52 1.80 -4.31
CA GLU A 100 7.50 2.29 -5.22
C GLU A 100 6.10 2.17 -4.62
N ILE A 101 5.18 2.89 -5.21
CA ILE A 101 3.77 2.81 -4.88
C ILE A 101 3.02 2.37 -6.13
N VAL A 102 2.26 1.30 -6.03
CA VAL A 102 1.41 0.80 -7.12
C VAL A 102 -0.03 1.13 -6.77
N VAL A 103 -0.72 1.79 -7.69
CA VAL A 103 -2.11 2.18 -7.49
C VAL A 103 -2.99 1.38 -8.45
N LEU A 104 -4.00 0.72 -7.91
CA LEU A 104 -4.96 -0.05 -8.68
C LEU A 104 -6.34 0.56 -8.50
N GLU A 105 -7.01 0.87 -9.61
CA GLU A 105 -8.38 1.35 -9.56
C GLU A 105 -9.32 0.16 -9.36
N GLU A 106 -10.23 0.27 -8.40
CA GLU A 106 -11.26 -0.74 -8.19
C GLU A 106 -12.18 -0.77 -9.40
N GLN A 107 -12.38 -1.95 -9.98
CA GLN A 107 -13.22 -2.13 -11.16
C GLN A 107 -14.59 -2.66 -10.75
N PRO A 108 -15.66 -2.27 -11.48
CA PRO A 108 -16.99 -2.79 -11.17
C PRO A 108 -17.07 -4.29 -11.49
N ILE A 109 -17.80 -5.01 -10.66
CA ILE A 109 -18.07 -6.42 -10.90
C ILE A 109 -19.21 -6.48 -11.93
N PRO A 110 -19.04 -7.22 -13.04
CA PRO A 110 -20.13 -7.36 -14.02
C PRO A 110 -21.34 -8.07 -13.37
N GLU A 111 -22.46 -7.37 -13.26
CA GLU A 111 -23.66 -7.89 -12.58
C GLU A 111 -24.19 -9.19 -13.20
N GLU A 112 -24.07 -9.31 -14.51
CA GLU A 112 -24.59 -10.48 -15.24
C GLU A 112 -23.89 -11.78 -14.92
N ASN A 113 -22.69 -11.71 -14.38
CA ASN A 113 -21.82 -12.87 -14.18
C ASN A 113 -21.51 -13.15 -12.70
N VAL A 114 -22.13 -12.45 -11.78
CA VAL A 114 -21.81 -12.58 -10.36
C VAL A 114 -23.00 -13.07 -9.59
N HIS A 115 -22.84 -14.25 -8.98
CA HIS A 115 -23.79 -14.83 -8.04
C HIS A 115 -23.11 -14.83 -6.67
N LEU A 116 -23.38 -13.81 -5.92
CA LEU A 116 -22.79 -13.66 -4.56
C LEU A 116 -23.78 -14.11 -3.50
#